data_ec75b0bcd0ac4d61b2ea3925253e54f1
#
_entry.id   ec75b0bcd0ac4d61b2ea3925253e54f1
#
_cell.length_a   1.000
_cell.length_b   1.000
_cell.length_c   1.000
_cell.angle_alpha   90.00
_cell.angle_beta   90.00
_cell.angle_gamma   90.00
#
_symmetry.space_group_name_H-M   'P 1'
#
loop_
_entity.id
_entity.type
_entity.pdbx_description
1 polymer ?
#
loop_
_entity_poly.entity_id
_entity_poly.type
_entity_poly.pdbx_seq_one_letter_code
_entity_poly.pdbx_strand_id
1 'polypeptide(L)'
;YGTRYDPATEITVIASASEGLYAAISALVHPGDEVIYFEPSFDSYAPIVRLQGATPVAIKLSPEHFRVNWDEVAAAITPRTRMIIVNSPHNPTATVFSADDLERLAQLTRDTGIVV
;
A
#
# COMPACT_ATOMS: atom_id res chain seq x y z
N TYR A 1 -10.33 11.36 -14.15
CA TYR A 1 -9.25 10.52 -14.70
C TYR A 1 -9.64 9.85 -16.02
N GLY A 2 -10.92 9.95 -16.47
CA GLY A 2 -11.37 9.38 -17.74
C GLY A 2 -11.59 7.86 -17.74
N THR A 3 -11.26 7.16 -16.66
CA THR A 3 -11.50 5.72 -16.51
C THR A 3 -12.98 5.48 -16.20
N ARG A 4 -13.56 4.44 -16.81
CA ARG A 4 -14.92 3.99 -16.54
C ARG A 4 -14.89 2.60 -15.91
N TYR A 5 -15.70 2.40 -14.88
CA TYR A 5 -15.85 1.14 -14.19
C TYR A 5 -17.29 0.64 -14.32
N ASP A 6 -17.50 -0.66 -14.46
CA ASP A 6 -18.81 -1.27 -14.40
C ASP A 6 -19.29 -1.32 -12.93
N PRO A 7 -20.37 -0.58 -12.58
CA PRO A 7 -20.85 -0.55 -11.20
C PRO A 7 -21.36 -1.90 -10.69
N ALA A 8 -21.69 -2.84 -11.58
CA ALA A 8 -22.22 -4.15 -11.18
C ALA A 8 -21.11 -5.14 -10.81
N THR A 9 -19.89 -4.97 -11.34
CA THR A 9 -18.81 -5.97 -11.21
C THR A 9 -17.49 -5.41 -10.70
N GLU A 10 -17.27 -4.09 -10.80
CA GLU A 10 -15.98 -3.46 -10.49
C GLU A 10 -16.06 -2.47 -9.31
N ILE A 11 -17.24 -2.27 -8.70
CA ILE A 11 -17.43 -1.34 -7.58
C ILE A 11 -18.04 -2.07 -6.40
N THR A 12 -17.42 -1.93 -5.24
CA THR A 12 -17.95 -2.40 -3.96
C THR A 12 -18.22 -1.22 -3.05
N VAL A 13 -19.44 -1.13 -2.52
CA VAL A 13 -19.83 -0.13 -1.51
C VAL A 13 -19.55 -0.70 -0.13
N ILE A 14 -18.83 0.05 0.70
CA ILE A 14 -18.41 -0.33 2.05
C ILE A 14 -18.83 0.73 3.06
N ALA A 15 -18.95 0.35 4.34
CA ALA A 15 -19.37 1.26 5.39
C ALA A 15 -18.27 2.29 5.77
N SER A 16 -16.99 1.92 5.60
CA SER A 16 -15.86 2.81 5.90
C SER A 16 -14.58 2.37 5.16
N ALA A 17 -13.62 3.31 5.04
CA ALA A 17 -12.29 2.98 4.52
C ALA A 17 -11.58 1.90 5.35
N SER A 18 -11.78 1.88 6.68
CA SER A 18 -11.21 0.86 7.57
C SER A 18 -11.76 -0.53 7.25
N GLU A 19 -13.06 -0.65 6.97
CA GLU A 19 -13.66 -1.92 6.53
C GLU A 19 -13.07 -2.37 5.20
N GLY A 20 -12.96 -1.46 4.22
CA GLY A 20 -12.39 -1.78 2.92
C GLY A 20 -10.93 -2.24 3.01
N LEU A 21 -10.12 -1.56 3.82
CA LEU A 21 -8.74 -1.95 4.08
C LEU A 21 -8.65 -3.33 4.74
N TYR A 22 -9.46 -3.57 5.77
CA TYR A 22 -9.51 -4.87 6.41
C TYR A 22 -9.90 -5.98 5.43
N ALA A 23 -10.96 -5.77 4.65
CA ALA A 23 -11.44 -6.75 3.68
C ALA A 23 -10.38 -7.04 2.60
N ALA A 24 -9.76 -6.00 2.02
CA ALA A 24 -8.74 -6.15 0.97
C ALA A 24 -7.49 -6.86 1.50
N ILE A 25 -6.97 -6.44 2.66
CA ILE A 25 -5.79 -7.08 3.25
C ILE A 25 -6.09 -8.53 3.62
N SER A 26 -7.25 -8.80 4.25
CA SER A 26 -7.63 -10.17 4.65
C SER A 26 -7.86 -11.10 3.47
N ALA A 27 -8.29 -10.58 2.33
CA ALA A 27 -8.51 -11.37 1.13
C ALA A 27 -7.21 -11.73 0.38
N LEU A 28 -6.16 -10.90 0.51
CA LEU A 28 -4.99 -10.98 -0.35
C LEU A 28 -3.70 -11.37 0.37
N VAL A 29 -3.65 -11.16 1.69
CA VAL A 29 -2.46 -11.36 2.52
C VAL A 29 -2.62 -12.60 3.38
N HIS A 30 -1.59 -13.44 3.44
CA HIS A 30 -1.60 -14.72 4.13
C HIS A 30 -0.48 -14.78 5.20
N PRO A 31 -0.54 -15.74 6.13
CA PRO A 31 0.53 -15.93 7.12
C PRO A 31 1.90 -16.12 6.46
N GLY A 32 2.89 -15.35 6.91
CA GLY A 32 4.25 -15.35 6.38
C GLY A 32 4.52 -14.33 5.27
N ASP A 33 3.49 -13.71 4.70
CA ASP A 33 3.65 -12.61 3.75
C ASP A 33 4.22 -11.36 4.41
N GLU A 34 4.72 -10.44 3.58
CA GLU A 34 5.19 -9.11 3.95
C GLU A 34 4.35 -8.06 3.24
N VAL A 35 4.01 -6.99 3.98
CA VAL A 35 3.26 -5.86 3.45
C VAL A 35 4.03 -4.58 3.72
N ILE A 36 4.47 -3.91 2.66
CA ILE A 36 5.18 -2.62 2.75
C ILE A 36 4.14 -1.50 2.90
N TYR A 37 4.43 -0.54 3.78
CA TYR A 37 3.65 0.68 3.96
C TYR A 37 4.57 1.84 4.38
N PHE A 38 4.07 3.08 4.33
CA PHE A 38 4.88 4.28 4.57
C PHE A 38 4.54 4.92 5.90
N GLU A 39 5.56 5.26 6.70
CA GLU A 39 5.40 5.96 7.99
C GLU A 39 5.83 7.44 7.91
N PRO A 40 5.12 8.36 8.64
CA PRO A 40 3.95 8.11 9.50
C PRO A 40 2.75 7.61 8.70
N SER A 41 1.88 6.76 9.27
CA SER A 41 0.80 6.11 8.53
C SER A 41 -0.54 6.21 9.26
N PHE A 42 -1.62 5.86 8.55
CA PHE A 42 -2.87 5.52 9.20
C PHE A 42 -2.65 4.32 10.12
N ASP A 43 -3.11 4.44 11.35
CA ASP A 43 -2.79 3.53 12.47
C ASP A 43 -3.28 2.09 12.28
N SER A 44 -4.23 1.86 11.39
CA SER A 44 -4.81 0.53 11.17
C SER A 44 -3.99 -0.38 10.25
N TYR A 45 -3.05 0.12 9.43
CA TYR A 45 -2.33 -0.71 8.45
C TYR A 45 -1.56 -1.87 9.12
N ALA A 46 -0.63 -1.55 10.00
CA ALA A 46 0.19 -2.55 10.64
C ALA A 46 -0.60 -3.55 11.52
N PRO A 47 -1.60 -3.13 12.33
CA PRO A 47 -2.45 -4.05 13.07
C PRO A 47 -3.22 -5.04 12.17
N ILE A 48 -3.82 -4.56 11.06
CA ILE A 48 -4.57 -5.44 10.15
C ILE A 48 -3.64 -6.49 9.51
N VAL A 49 -2.45 -6.08 9.08
CA VAL A 49 -1.44 -7.00 8.51
C VAL A 49 -1.05 -8.07 9.54
N ARG A 50 -0.77 -7.68 10.79
CA ARG A 50 -0.43 -8.63 11.86
C ARG A 50 -1.55 -9.62 12.17
N LEU A 51 -2.81 -9.18 12.08
CA LEU A 51 -3.98 -10.06 12.27
C LEU A 51 -4.05 -11.19 11.25
N GLN A 52 -3.48 -11.00 10.04
CA GLN A 52 -3.37 -12.03 9.01
C GLN A 52 -2.18 -12.99 9.23
N GLY A 53 -1.39 -12.80 10.29
CA GLY A 53 -0.15 -13.56 10.50
C GLY A 53 1.00 -13.12 9.58
N ALA A 54 0.88 -11.94 8.98
CA ALA A 54 1.86 -11.35 8.07
C ALA A 54 2.74 -10.31 8.78
N THR A 55 3.83 -9.92 8.15
CA THR A 55 4.80 -8.95 8.67
C THR A 55 4.59 -7.58 8.03
N PRO A 56 4.23 -6.53 8.78
CA PRO A 56 4.23 -5.18 8.26
C PRO A 56 5.66 -4.64 8.17
N VAL A 57 6.04 -4.14 7.00
CA VAL A 57 7.35 -3.57 6.69
C VAL A 57 7.20 -2.06 6.50
N ALA A 58 7.66 -1.30 7.48
CA ALA A 58 7.54 0.16 7.48
C ALA A 58 8.71 0.80 6.74
N ILE A 59 8.40 1.67 5.76
CA ILE A 59 9.36 2.57 5.11
C ILE A 59 9.11 3.98 5.65
N LYS A 60 10.13 4.59 6.22
CA LYS A 60 10.01 5.95 6.76
C LYS A 60 10.08 6.98 5.65
N LEU A 61 9.08 7.85 5.58
CA LEU A 61 9.14 9.02 4.73
C LEU A 61 10.19 10.01 5.25
N SER A 62 10.80 10.78 4.35
CA SER A 62 11.78 11.79 4.75
C SER A 62 11.18 12.81 5.74
N PRO A 63 11.87 13.17 6.82
CA PRO A 63 11.29 14.01 7.87
C PRO A 63 10.96 15.43 7.43
N GLU A 64 11.67 15.95 6.41
CA GLU A 64 11.50 17.34 5.96
C GLU A 64 10.33 17.53 5.00
N HIS A 65 10.11 16.58 4.09
CA HIS A 65 9.15 16.71 2.99
C HIS A 65 8.23 15.51 2.82
N PHE A 66 8.34 14.51 3.68
CA PHE A 66 7.56 13.26 3.61
C PHE A 66 7.64 12.60 2.23
N ARG A 67 8.85 12.60 1.64
CA ARG A 67 9.10 11.94 0.36
C ARG A 67 9.50 10.49 0.55
N VAL A 68 9.12 9.65 -0.42
CA VAL A 68 9.51 8.24 -0.45
C VAL A 68 10.96 8.11 -0.93
N ASN A 69 11.73 7.31 -0.22
CA ASN A 69 13.01 6.81 -0.71
C ASN A 69 12.77 5.50 -1.47
N TRP A 70 12.72 5.56 -2.77
CA TRP A 70 12.42 4.41 -3.63
C TRP A 70 13.52 3.35 -3.65
N ASP A 71 14.76 3.70 -3.34
CA ASP A 71 15.84 2.73 -3.21
C ASP A 71 15.67 1.90 -1.93
N GLU A 72 15.18 2.51 -0.86
CA GLU A 72 14.81 1.80 0.37
C GLU A 72 13.61 0.87 0.14
N VAL A 73 12.61 1.31 -0.62
CA VAL A 73 11.47 0.44 -1.03
C VAL A 73 11.98 -0.75 -1.84
N ALA A 74 12.83 -0.51 -2.83
CA ALA A 74 13.40 -1.58 -3.65
C ALA A 74 14.20 -2.61 -2.83
N ALA A 75 14.99 -2.12 -1.86
CA ALA A 75 15.75 -2.99 -0.95
C ALA A 75 14.87 -3.78 0.02
N ALA A 76 13.68 -3.28 0.35
CA ALA A 76 12.72 -3.93 1.23
C ALA A 76 11.85 -5.00 0.55
N ILE A 77 11.80 -5.01 -0.79
CA ILE A 77 11.06 -6.03 -1.54
C ILE A 77 11.78 -7.38 -1.44
N THR A 78 11.05 -8.39 -1.01
CA THR A 78 11.52 -9.78 -0.91
C THR A 78 10.56 -10.72 -1.66
N PRO A 79 10.90 -12.01 -1.83
CA PRO A 79 9.95 -13.00 -2.38
C PRO A 79 8.67 -13.18 -1.55
N ARG A 80 8.63 -12.68 -0.31
CA ARG A 80 7.44 -12.69 0.55
C ARG A 80 6.62 -11.41 0.47
N THR A 81 7.11 -10.39 -0.21
CA THR A 81 6.36 -9.13 -0.36
C THR A 81 5.11 -9.39 -1.19
N ARG A 82 3.96 -9.29 -0.55
CA ARG A 82 2.65 -9.55 -1.14
C ARG A 82 1.92 -8.27 -1.55
N MET A 83 2.11 -7.20 -0.79
CA MET A 83 1.36 -5.97 -0.98
C MET A 83 2.21 -4.74 -0.64
N ILE A 84 1.97 -3.63 -1.35
CA ILE A 84 2.45 -2.30 -0.99
C ILE A 84 1.23 -1.39 -0.82
N ILE A 85 1.03 -0.84 0.38
CA ILE A 85 -0.08 0.07 0.66
C ILE A 85 0.33 1.50 0.32
N VAL A 86 -0.40 2.11 -0.61
CA VAL A 86 -0.20 3.48 -1.07
C VAL A 86 -1.41 4.32 -0.71
N ASN A 87 -1.19 5.52 -0.18
CA ASN A 87 -2.25 6.48 0.13
C ASN A 87 -1.88 7.87 -0.41
N SER A 88 -2.66 8.39 -1.34
CA SER A 88 -2.42 9.72 -1.94
C SER A 88 -3.75 10.43 -2.22
N PRO A 89 -4.00 11.63 -1.64
CA PRO A 89 -3.16 12.33 -0.65
C PRO A 89 -2.91 11.48 0.60
N HIS A 90 -1.69 11.55 1.13
CA HIS A 90 -1.22 10.68 2.21
C HIS A 90 -1.80 11.09 3.58
N ASN A 91 -2.33 10.12 4.32
CA ASN A 91 -2.73 10.31 5.70
C ASN A 91 -1.60 9.79 6.63
N PRO A 92 -0.97 10.65 7.50
CA PRO A 92 -1.46 11.96 7.95
C PRO A 92 -0.76 13.18 7.32
N THR A 93 0.19 13.03 6.42
CA THR A 93 1.09 14.11 5.99
C THR A 93 0.49 15.06 4.94
N ALA A 94 -0.65 14.68 4.33
CA ALA A 94 -1.30 15.38 3.22
C ALA A 94 -0.44 15.53 1.94
N THR A 95 0.71 14.85 1.87
CA THR A 95 1.55 14.84 0.67
C THR A 95 0.94 14.01 -0.45
N VAL A 96 1.29 14.33 -1.69
CA VAL A 96 0.78 13.65 -2.89
C VAL A 96 1.96 13.01 -3.61
N PHE A 97 1.79 11.78 -4.06
CA PHE A 97 2.77 11.15 -4.95
C PHE A 97 2.82 11.88 -6.29
N SER A 98 4.03 12.17 -6.75
CA SER A 98 4.26 12.69 -8.09
C SER A 98 4.04 11.62 -9.16
N ALA A 99 3.99 12.03 -10.42
CA ALA A 99 3.96 11.09 -11.54
C ALA A 99 5.22 10.19 -11.55
N ASP A 100 6.37 10.74 -11.20
CA ASP A 100 7.64 10.00 -11.14
C ASP A 100 7.62 8.96 -10.00
N ASP A 101 6.99 9.28 -8.85
CA ASP A 101 6.80 8.31 -7.76
C ASP A 101 5.94 7.13 -8.21
N LEU A 102 4.85 7.40 -8.92
CA LEU A 102 3.95 6.38 -9.43
C LEU A 102 4.61 5.51 -10.52
N GLU A 103 5.39 6.14 -11.40
CA GLU A 103 6.18 5.40 -12.41
C GLU A 103 7.23 4.49 -11.75
N ARG A 104 7.92 4.99 -10.71
CA ARG A 104 8.89 4.19 -9.96
C ARG A 104 8.24 3.03 -9.25
N LEU A 105 7.08 3.24 -8.63
CA LEU A 105 6.27 2.17 -8.03
C LEU A 105 5.88 1.11 -9.07
N ALA A 106 5.38 1.54 -10.23
CA ALA A 106 5.00 0.64 -11.32
C ALA A 106 6.19 -0.19 -11.84
N GLN A 107 7.38 0.41 -11.94
CA GLN A 107 8.60 -0.30 -12.32
C GLN A 107 8.98 -1.39 -11.30
N LEU A 108 8.86 -1.09 -10.01
CA LEU A 108 9.20 -2.04 -8.93
C LEU A 108 8.21 -3.19 -8.81
N THR A 109 6.95 -2.99 -9.21
CA THR A 109 5.88 -3.99 -9.03
C THR A 109 5.48 -4.71 -10.31
N ARG A 110 5.97 -4.27 -11.48
CA ARG A 110 5.68 -4.90 -12.78
C ARG A 110 6.13 -6.35 -12.79
N ASP A 111 5.24 -7.25 -13.18
CA ASP A 111 5.48 -8.71 -13.34
C ASP A 111 5.91 -9.44 -12.04
N THR A 112 5.68 -8.81 -10.86
CA THR A 112 6.06 -9.40 -9.57
C THR A 112 4.93 -10.15 -8.87
N GLY A 113 3.68 -9.89 -9.20
CA GLY A 113 2.51 -10.36 -8.45
C GLY A 113 2.25 -9.58 -7.14
N ILE A 114 3.01 -8.53 -6.86
CA ILE A 114 2.76 -7.62 -5.73
C ILE A 114 1.52 -6.79 -6.04
N VAL A 115 0.59 -6.76 -5.08
CA VAL A 115 -0.62 -5.94 -5.15
C VAL A 115 -0.31 -4.52 -4.65
N VAL A 116 -0.77 -3.51 -5.36
CA VAL A 116 -0.68 -2.09 -4.95
C VAL A 116 -2.06 -1.56 -4.66
#